data_39b36cd419b0d859faba02956a0c4eb1
#
_entry.id   39b36cd419b0d859faba02956a0c4eb1
#
_cell.length_a   1.000
_cell.length_b   1.000
_cell.length_c   1.000
_cell.angle_alpha   90.00
_cell.angle_beta   90.00
_cell.angle_gamma   90.00
#
_symmetry.space_group_name_H-M   'P 1'
#
loop_
_entity.id
_entity.type
_entity.pdbx_description
1 polymer ?
#
loop_
_entity_poly.entity_id
_entity_poly.type
_entity_poly.pdbx_seq_one_letter_code
_entity_poly.pdbx_strand_id
1 'polypeptide(L)'
;LDASKDISLYGNRITSIIDLLSMSIDDCTSEIEKVVANYEASILPPFFRALSDYVGDENSQFDCPGHQGGQFFYKHPTGRAFYNFFGENIFRADLCNADVKLGDFLIHEGYAYDAQAHAAKVYNADKTYFVLNGTSSANKVVLNALLTPGDIILYDRNNHKSICHGGLVMSGATPIYLETARNPFGSIGGILDHCFDESYIRQLVAEKSPEKANAKRPIRLAVIQLGTYDGTIYNARQVVDKIGHLCDYIFFDSAWVGYEQFIPMMKDCSPLLLELGPNDPGILVTQSVHKQQAGFSQTSQIHKKDKHIKGQDRYVD
;
A
#
# COMPACT_ATOMS: atom_id res chain seq x y z
N LEU A 1 -0.68 24.61 -41.22
CA LEU A 1 -0.77 24.21 -39.80
C LEU A 1 0.57 24.52 -39.13
N ASP A 2 0.56 25.43 -38.17
CA ASP A 2 1.79 25.74 -37.41
C ASP A 2 1.98 24.64 -36.36
N ALA A 3 2.57 23.54 -36.81
CA ALA A 3 2.77 22.33 -36.04
C ALA A 3 3.54 22.57 -34.72
N SER A 4 4.29 23.65 -34.61
CA SER A 4 5.11 23.97 -33.44
C SER A 4 4.28 24.37 -32.20
N LYS A 5 3.09 24.93 -32.38
CA LYS A 5 2.21 25.34 -31.28
C LYS A 5 1.32 24.19 -30.77
N ASP A 6 0.93 23.27 -31.65
CA ASP A 6 0.07 22.15 -31.29
C ASP A 6 0.84 21.01 -30.62
N ILE A 7 2.10 20.79 -30.98
CA ILE A 7 2.96 19.75 -30.38
C ILE A 7 3.20 20.01 -28.88
N SER A 8 3.31 21.26 -28.42
CA SER A 8 3.52 21.58 -27.00
C SER A 8 2.32 21.22 -26.13
N LEU A 9 1.09 21.28 -26.67
CA LEU A 9 -0.15 20.91 -25.99
C LEU A 9 -0.29 19.37 -25.80
N TYR A 10 0.37 18.59 -26.66
CA TYR A 10 0.29 17.13 -26.68
C TYR A 10 1.61 16.45 -26.36
N GLY A 11 2.64 17.21 -25.98
CA GLY A 11 4.01 16.71 -25.79
C GLY A 11 4.12 15.46 -24.93
N ASN A 12 3.27 15.36 -23.88
CA ASN A 12 3.22 14.18 -23.01
C ASN A 12 2.50 12.96 -23.64
N ARG A 13 1.90 13.12 -24.81
CA ARG A 13 1.17 12.07 -25.55
C ARG A 13 1.86 11.68 -26.85
N ILE A 14 2.96 12.35 -27.20
CA ILE A 14 3.76 12.07 -28.42
C ILE A 14 4.95 11.24 -27.98
N THR A 15 5.01 10.01 -28.43
CA THR A 15 6.08 9.06 -28.10
C THR A 15 7.18 9.04 -29.18
N SER A 16 6.85 9.38 -30.44
CA SER A 16 7.79 9.49 -31.54
C SER A 16 7.25 10.36 -32.68
N ILE A 17 8.15 10.85 -33.53
CA ILE A 17 7.82 11.59 -34.77
C ILE A 17 8.48 10.86 -35.90
N ILE A 18 7.73 10.46 -36.93
CA ILE A 18 8.20 9.78 -38.11
C ILE A 18 8.15 10.75 -39.28
N ASP A 19 9.30 10.95 -39.94
CA ASP A 19 9.39 11.71 -41.17
C ASP A 19 9.17 10.81 -42.39
N LEU A 20 7.92 10.75 -42.83
CA LEU A 20 7.51 9.93 -43.99
C LEU A 20 8.13 10.34 -45.31
N LEU A 21 8.78 11.54 -45.38
CA LEU A 21 9.41 12.01 -46.60
C LEU A 21 10.88 11.54 -46.74
N SER A 22 11.51 11.25 -45.61
CA SER A 22 12.95 10.87 -45.60
C SER A 22 13.19 9.41 -45.25
N MET A 23 12.20 8.69 -44.69
CA MET A 23 12.35 7.29 -44.27
C MET A 23 11.74 6.32 -45.26
N SER A 24 12.38 5.15 -45.42
CA SER A 24 11.76 4.03 -46.16
C SER A 24 10.57 3.45 -45.37
N ILE A 25 9.71 2.69 -46.06
CA ILE A 25 8.57 2.02 -45.45
C ILE A 25 9.05 1.05 -44.34
N ASP A 26 10.14 0.32 -44.61
CA ASP A 26 10.69 -0.65 -43.66
C ASP A 26 11.25 0.06 -42.40
N ASP A 27 11.91 1.20 -42.56
CA ASP A 27 12.39 2.00 -41.43
C ASP A 27 11.25 2.59 -40.63
N CYS A 28 10.18 3.07 -41.25
CA CYS A 28 8.98 3.56 -40.60
C CYS A 28 8.30 2.43 -39.81
N THR A 29 8.18 1.25 -40.41
CA THR A 29 7.60 0.08 -39.72
C THR A 29 8.40 -0.30 -38.51
N SER A 30 9.71 -0.40 -38.62
CA SER A 30 10.64 -0.71 -37.54
C SER A 30 10.54 0.31 -36.38
N GLU A 31 10.47 1.61 -36.72
CA GLU A 31 10.31 2.65 -35.69
C GLU A 31 8.95 2.57 -35.00
N ILE A 32 7.87 2.28 -35.73
CA ILE A 32 6.53 2.08 -35.13
C ILE A 32 6.57 0.89 -34.17
N GLU A 33 7.09 -0.25 -34.60
CA GLU A 33 7.22 -1.46 -33.76
C GLU A 33 7.99 -1.17 -32.47
N LYS A 34 9.12 -0.47 -32.57
CA LYS A 34 9.92 -0.08 -31.41
C LYS A 34 9.17 0.84 -30.46
N VAL A 35 8.43 1.83 -30.99
CA VAL A 35 7.64 2.76 -30.16
C VAL A 35 6.49 2.02 -29.47
N VAL A 36 5.80 1.13 -30.18
CA VAL A 36 4.75 0.28 -29.61
C VAL A 36 5.29 -0.59 -28.50
N ALA A 37 6.40 -1.29 -28.74
CA ALA A 37 7.03 -2.13 -27.72
C ALA A 37 7.47 -1.33 -26.47
N ASN A 38 8.04 -0.14 -26.67
CA ASN A 38 8.40 0.76 -25.57
C ASN A 38 7.17 1.24 -24.80
N TYR A 39 6.08 1.58 -25.49
CA TYR A 39 4.85 2.00 -24.87
C TYR A 39 4.23 0.86 -24.05
N GLU A 40 4.08 -0.33 -24.63
CA GLU A 40 3.58 -1.52 -23.94
C GLU A 40 4.43 -1.86 -22.70
N ALA A 41 5.76 -1.79 -22.84
CA ALA A 41 6.67 -1.99 -21.71
C ALA A 41 6.48 -0.92 -20.61
N SER A 42 6.08 0.30 -20.97
CA SER A 42 5.89 1.40 -20.01
C SER A 42 4.58 1.34 -19.24
N ILE A 43 3.52 0.75 -19.83
CA ILE A 43 2.20 0.68 -19.20
C ILE A 43 2.04 -0.52 -18.26
N LEU A 44 2.86 -1.56 -18.43
CA LEU A 44 2.79 -2.75 -17.58
C LEU A 44 3.62 -2.56 -16.31
N PRO A 45 3.02 -2.78 -15.12
CA PRO A 45 3.81 -2.81 -13.89
C PRO A 45 4.92 -3.86 -13.94
N PRO A 46 6.09 -3.63 -13.32
CA PRO A 46 7.29 -4.44 -13.52
C PRO A 46 7.08 -5.94 -13.32
N PHE A 47 6.41 -6.34 -12.24
CA PHE A 47 6.17 -7.76 -11.96
C PHE A 47 5.16 -8.38 -12.93
N PHE A 48 4.09 -7.66 -13.28
CA PHE A 48 3.08 -8.17 -14.21
C PHE A 48 3.68 -8.34 -15.62
N ARG A 49 4.55 -7.42 -16.05
CA ARG A 49 5.28 -7.57 -17.31
C ARG A 49 6.15 -8.82 -17.30
N ALA A 50 6.99 -8.99 -16.25
CA ALA A 50 7.85 -10.15 -16.13
C ALA A 50 7.05 -11.47 -16.08
N LEU A 51 5.89 -11.46 -15.41
CA LEU A 51 4.99 -12.61 -15.36
C LEU A 51 4.38 -12.94 -16.72
N SER A 52 3.94 -11.91 -17.47
CA SER A 52 3.39 -12.11 -18.83
C SER A 52 4.44 -12.63 -19.82
N ASP A 53 5.67 -12.12 -19.73
CA ASP A 53 6.80 -12.59 -20.53
C ASP A 53 7.15 -14.05 -20.17
N TYR A 54 7.19 -14.37 -18.87
CA TYR A 54 7.42 -15.75 -18.38
C TYR A 54 6.39 -16.74 -18.93
N VAL A 55 5.10 -16.34 -18.92
CA VAL A 55 4.01 -17.14 -19.49
C VAL A 55 4.15 -17.24 -21.01
N GLY A 56 4.54 -16.17 -21.68
CA GLY A 56 4.78 -16.12 -23.14
C GLY A 56 5.93 -17.00 -23.60
N ASP A 57 6.99 -17.12 -22.81
CA ASP A 57 8.17 -17.96 -23.08
C ASP A 57 7.89 -19.48 -23.01
N GLU A 58 6.67 -19.89 -22.67
CA GLU A 58 6.27 -21.31 -22.55
C GLU A 58 7.17 -22.15 -21.62
N ASN A 59 7.64 -21.55 -20.53
CA ASN A 59 8.49 -22.24 -19.57
C ASN A 59 7.79 -23.46 -18.97
N SER A 60 8.51 -24.58 -18.88
CA SER A 60 8.05 -25.80 -18.22
C SER A 60 8.31 -25.73 -16.72
N GLN A 61 7.27 -25.93 -15.94
CA GLN A 61 7.34 -25.94 -14.48
C GLN A 61 7.59 -27.36 -13.96
N PHE A 62 8.64 -27.55 -13.16
CA PHE A 62 9.00 -28.82 -12.53
C PHE A 62 9.00 -28.75 -11.00
N ASP A 63 8.54 -27.63 -10.45
CA ASP A 63 8.44 -27.32 -9.02
C ASP A 63 6.96 -27.21 -8.56
N CYS A 64 6.67 -26.48 -7.51
CA CYS A 64 5.31 -26.14 -7.11
C CYS A 64 4.78 -24.92 -7.87
N PRO A 65 3.45 -24.80 -8.09
CA PRO A 65 2.39 -25.73 -7.64
C PRO A 65 2.29 -26.99 -8.50
N GLY A 66 1.80 -28.07 -7.87
CA GLY A 66 1.76 -29.43 -8.46
C GLY A 66 0.84 -29.60 -9.67
N HIS A 67 0.07 -28.58 -10.06
CA HIS A 67 -0.70 -28.61 -11.30
C HIS A 67 0.15 -28.33 -12.55
N GLN A 68 1.40 -27.86 -12.37
CA GLN A 68 2.39 -27.68 -13.44
C GLN A 68 1.82 -26.91 -14.65
N GLY A 69 1.50 -25.62 -14.48
CA GLY A 69 0.90 -24.80 -15.52
C GLY A 69 -0.52 -25.26 -15.93
N GLY A 70 -1.19 -26.02 -15.07
CA GLY A 70 -2.54 -26.53 -15.31
C GLY A 70 -2.61 -27.90 -16.00
N GLN A 71 -1.48 -28.49 -16.41
CA GLN A 71 -1.44 -29.79 -17.11
C GLN A 71 -2.11 -30.93 -16.32
N PHE A 72 -2.03 -30.87 -14.99
CA PHE A 72 -2.67 -31.88 -14.13
C PHE A 72 -4.19 -31.94 -14.37
N PHE A 73 -4.85 -30.84 -14.65
CA PHE A 73 -6.30 -30.75 -14.82
C PHE A 73 -6.80 -31.43 -16.09
N TYR A 74 -5.95 -31.62 -17.11
CA TYR A 74 -6.33 -32.34 -18.32
C TYR A 74 -6.57 -33.85 -18.12
N LYS A 75 -6.12 -34.42 -16.99
CA LYS A 75 -6.22 -35.85 -16.72
C LYS A 75 -7.64 -36.35 -16.43
N HIS A 76 -8.58 -35.46 -16.09
CA HIS A 76 -9.94 -35.83 -15.72
C HIS A 76 -10.96 -34.84 -16.27
N PRO A 77 -12.16 -35.25 -16.69
CA PRO A 77 -13.20 -34.32 -17.22
C PRO A 77 -13.56 -33.17 -16.29
N THR A 78 -13.66 -33.42 -14.97
CA THR A 78 -13.91 -32.35 -13.98
C THR A 78 -12.76 -31.35 -13.94
N GLY A 79 -11.52 -31.81 -14.05
CA GLY A 79 -10.35 -30.93 -14.13
C GLY A 79 -10.38 -30.06 -15.39
N ARG A 80 -10.75 -30.64 -16.52
CA ARG A 80 -10.91 -29.86 -17.77
C ARG A 80 -11.98 -28.78 -17.66
N ALA A 81 -13.10 -29.08 -17.00
CA ALA A 81 -14.15 -28.08 -16.76
C ALA A 81 -13.61 -26.92 -15.91
N PHE A 82 -12.84 -27.24 -14.87
CA PHE A 82 -12.19 -26.25 -14.01
C PHE A 82 -11.17 -25.41 -14.79
N TYR A 83 -10.30 -26.04 -15.56
CA TYR A 83 -9.31 -25.37 -16.40
C TYR A 83 -9.97 -24.43 -17.42
N ASN A 84 -10.99 -24.91 -18.13
CA ASN A 84 -11.69 -24.12 -19.13
C ASN A 84 -12.43 -22.91 -18.52
N PHE A 85 -12.92 -23.03 -17.29
CA PHE A 85 -13.57 -21.95 -16.57
C PHE A 85 -12.60 -20.82 -16.26
N PHE A 86 -11.40 -21.11 -15.76
CA PHE A 86 -10.43 -20.11 -15.36
C PHE A 86 -9.55 -19.61 -16.52
N GLY A 87 -9.36 -20.43 -17.53
CA GLY A 87 -8.45 -20.15 -18.64
C GLY A 87 -6.99 -20.49 -18.35
N GLU A 88 -6.22 -20.67 -19.40
CA GLU A 88 -4.83 -21.17 -19.37
C GLU A 88 -3.90 -20.29 -18.54
N ASN A 89 -3.95 -18.99 -18.78
CA ASN A 89 -2.96 -18.06 -18.24
C ASN A 89 -2.97 -17.98 -16.71
N ILE A 90 -4.11 -18.21 -16.05
CA ILE A 90 -4.16 -18.20 -14.59
C ILE A 90 -3.32 -19.34 -13.99
N PHE A 91 -3.31 -20.51 -14.61
CA PHE A 91 -2.52 -21.67 -14.16
C PHE A 91 -1.05 -21.55 -14.52
N ARG A 92 -0.75 -20.95 -15.68
CA ARG A 92 0.63 -20.69 -16.10
C ARG A 92 1.29 -19.55 -15.33
N ALA A 93 0.49 -18.65 -14.78
CA ALA A 93 0.92 -17.55 -13.92
C ALA A 93 0.98 -17.91 -12.43
N ASP A 94 0.46 -19.08 -12.02
CA ASP A 94 0.55 -19.56 -10.64
C ASP A 94 1.88 -20.31 -10.48
N LEU A 95 2.84 -19.63 -9.89
CA LEU A 95 4.25 -20.02 -9.85
C LEU A 95 4.78 -20.07 -8.42
N CYS A 96 5.90 -20.75 -8.24
CA CYS A 96 6.67 -20.68 -7.00
C CYS A 96 7.14 -19.24 -6.74
N ASN A 97 7.06 -18.80 -5.48
CA ASN A 97 7.48 -17.45 -5.06
C ASN A 97 9.00 -17.23 -5.11
N ALA A 98 9.77 -18.26 -5.40
CA ALA A 98 11.23 -18.24 -5.51
C ALA A 98 11.70 -18.67 -6.91
N ASP A 99 10.88 -18.46 -7.96
CA ASP A 99 11.29 -18.73 -9.34
C ASP A 99 12.43 -17.77 -9.74
N VAL A 100 13.54 -18.35 -10.20
CA VAL A 100 14.78 -17.61 -10.50
C VAL A 100 14.61 -16.53 -11.58
N LYS A 101 13.62 -16.65 -12.46
CA LYS A 101 13.34 -15.64 -13.48
C LYS A 101 12.54 -14.45 -12.95
N LEU A 102 11.74 -14.66 -11.88
CA LEU A 102 10.85 -13.64 -11.32
C LEU A 102 11.40 -12.97 -10.05
N GLY A 103 12.43 -13.56 -9.46
CA GLY A 103 13.00 -13.11 -8.19
C GLY A 103 12.32 -13.76 -6.99
N ASP A 104 12.72 -13.37 -5.80
CA ASP A 104 12.24 -13.97 -4.55
C ASP A 104 11.59 -12.90 -3.66
N PHE A 105 10.32 -13.12 -3.31
CA PHE A 105 9.57 -12.22 -2.42
C PHE A 105 10.11 -12.24 -0.99
N LEU A 106 10.69 -13.33 -0.53
CA LEU A 106 11.18 -13.45 0.84
C LEU A 106 12.41 -12.57 1.08
N ILE A 107 13.31 -12.52 0.11
CA ILE A 107 14.54 -11.73 0.19
C ILE A 107 14.46 -10.40 -0.55
N HIS A 108 13.29 -10.10 -1.14
CA HIS A 108 13.02 -8.85 -1.87
C HIS A 108 14.00 -8.58 -3.02
N GLU A 109 14.16 -9.54 -3.91
CA GLU A 109 15.01 -9.44 -5.10
C GLU A 109 14.22 -9.46 -6.41
N GLY A 110 14.89 -9.08 -7.50
CA GLY A 110 14.38 -9.13 -8.86
C GLY A 110 13.12 -8.31 -9.08
N TYR A 111 12.22 -8.78 -9.91
CA TYR A 111 10.98 -8.08 -10.26
C TYR A 111 10.03 -7.85 -9.09
N ALA A 112 10.12 -8.66 -8.03
CA ALA A 112 9.37 -8.45 -6.79
C ALA A 112 9.82 -7.15 -6.10
N TYR A 113 11.13 -6.92 -6.01
CA TYR A 113 11.69 -5.68 -5.50
C TYR A 113 11.32 -4.48 -6.39
N ASP A 114 11.48 -4.62 -7.71
CA ASP A 114 11.16 -3.55 -8.66
C ASP A 114 9.68 -3.15 -8.59
N ALA A 115 8.78 -4.12 -8.43
CA ALA A 115 7.36 -3.85 -8.26
C ALA A 115 7.05 -3.09 -6.97
N GLN A 116 7.69 -3.44 -5.85
CA GLN A 116 7.52 -2.73 -4.58
C GLN A 116 8.12 -1.31 -4.65
N ALA A 117 9.28 -1.15 -5.30
CA ALA A 117 9.89 0.16 -5.53
C ALA A 117 9.02 1.03 -6.46
N HIS A 118 8.44 0.44 -7.50
CA HIS A 118 7.49 1.13 -8.37
C HIS A 118 6.23 1.57 -7.60
N ALA A 119 5.65 0.69 -6.80
CA ALA A 119 4.50 1.03 -5.97
C ALA A 119 4.84 2.15 -4.97
N ALA A 120 6.01 2.10 -4.33
CA ALA A 120 6.46 3.18 -3.43
C ALA A 120 6.53 4.52 -4.15
N LYS A 121 7.07 4.56 -5.37
CA LYS A 121 7.11 5.77 -6.20
C LYS A 121 5.72 6.28 -6.56
N VAL A 122 4.81 5.40 -6.99
CA VAL A 122 3.42 5.76 -7.35
C VAL A 122 2.67 6.35 -6.16
N TYR A 123 2.86 5.77 -4.97
CA TYR A 123 2.18 6.19 -3.75
C TYR A 123 2.94 7.25 -2.95
N ASN A 124 4.06 7.78 -3.44
CA ASN A 124 4.88 8.77 -2.73
C ASN A 124 5.32 8.29 -1.33
N ALA A 125 5.62 7.02 -1.22
CA ALA A 125 6.15 6.37 -0.01
C ALA A 125 7.67 6.19 -0.10
N ASP A 126 8.34 6.05 1.03
CA ASP A 126 9.78 5.73 1.07
C ASP A 126 10.02 4.24 0.77
N LYS A 127 9.13 3.37 1.25
CA LYS A 127 9.11 1.92 0.98
C LYS A 127 7.66 1.43 0.87
N THR A 128 7.46 0.40 0.07
CA THR A 128 6.19 -0.33 -0.02
C THR A 128 6.46 -1.82 0.09
N TYR A 129 5.61 -2.53 0.84
CA TYR A 129 5.65 -3.98 0.98
C TYR A 129 4.31 -4.56 0.55
N PHE A 130 4.34 -5.57 -0.31
CA PHE A 130 3.16 -6.35 -0.66
C PHE A 130 2.87 -7.38 0.42
N VAL A 131 1.61 -7.47 0.82
CA VAL A 131 1.17 -8.38 1.88
C VAL A 131 -0.02 -9.20 1.40
N LEU A 132 0.11 -10.52 1.47
CA LEU A 132 -0.97 -11.45 1.22
C LEU A 132 -1.90 -11.54 2.44
N ASN A 133 -3.11 -12.09 2.24
CA ASN A 133 -4.15 -12.24 3.25
C ASN A 133 -4.77 -10.92 3.75
N GLY A 134 -4.71 -9.88 2.92
CA GLY A 134 -5.42 -8.61 3.11
C GLY A 134 -4.84 -7.72 4.20
N THR A 135 -5.45 -6.55 4.39
CA THR A 135 -5.01 -5.55 5.36
C THR A 135 -5.05 -6.06 6.81
N SER A 136 -5.84 -7.09 7.13
CA SER A 136 -5.80 -7.71 8.46
C SER A 136 -4.42 -8.28 8.80
N SER A 137 -3.71 -8.83 7.83
CA SER A 137 -2.32 -9.28 7.99
C SER A 137 -1.35 -8.11 7.97
N ALA A 138 -1.53 -7.16 7.06
CA ALA A 138 -0.70 -5.96 6.99
C ALA A 138 -0.73 -5.17 8.31
N ASN A 139 -1.91 -4.99 8.90
CA ASN A 139 -2.07 -4.32 10.21
C ASN A 139 -1.27 -5.04 11.31
N LYS A 140 -1.36 -6.38 11.37
CA LYS A 140 -0.60 -7.15 12.36
C LYS A 140 0.91 -7.02 12.16
N VAL A 141 1.38 -7.03 10.91
CA VAL A 141 2.80 -6.82 10.59
C VAL A 141 3.26 -5.46 11.11
N VAL A 142 2.54 -4.38 10.78
CA VAL A 142 2.87 -3.02 11.25
C VAL A 142 2.91 -2.94 12.77
N LEU A 143 1.89 -3.47 13.43
CA LEU A 143 1.78 -3.40 14.89
C LEU A 143 2.90 -4.17 15.59
N ASN A 144 3.22 -5.38 15.11
CA ASN A 144 4.28 -6.19 15.70
C ASN A 144 5.68 -5.67 15.38
N ALA A 145 5.86 -4.95 14.28
CA ALA A 145 7.14 -4.31 13.96
C ALA A 145 7.43 -3.08 14.86
N LEU A 146 6.39 -2.40 15.34
CA LEU A 146 6.54 -1.13 16.07
C LEU A 146 6.34 -1.24 17.57
N LEU A 147 5.54 -2.20 18.05
CA LEU A 147 5.07 -2.26 19.43
C LEU A 147 5.71 -3.41 20.20
N THR A 148 6.06 -3.10 21.43
CA THR A 148 6.54 -4.07 22.44
C THR A 148 5.79 -3.87 23.75
N PRO A 149 5.83 -4.82 24.70
CA PRO A 149 5.25 -4.64 26.03
C PRO A 149 5.76 -3.36 26.71
N GLY A 150 4.82 -2.58 27.25
CA GLY A 150 5.12 -1.28 27.85
C GLY A 150 4.96 -0.08 26.91
N ASP A 151 4.85 -0.29 25.59
CA ASP A 151 4.53 0.79 24.68
C ASP A 151 3.06 1.21 24.80
N ILE A 152 2.77 2.48 24.49
CA ILE A 152 1.41 3.00 24.45
C ILE A 152 0.94 3.05 23.01
N ILE A 153 -0.24 2.45 22.77
CA ILE A 153 -0.97 2.56 21.52
C ILE A 153 -2.23 3.41 21.72
N LEU A 154 -2.42 4.42 20.87
CA LEU A 154 -3.56 5.32 20.86
C LEU A 154 -4.48 4.97 19.68
N TYR A 155 -5.76 4.66 19.92
CA TYR A 155 -6.70 4.38 18.83
C TYR A 155 -8.16 4.41 19.32
N ASP A 156 -9.11 4.53 18.40
CA ASP A 156 -10.54 4.42 18.72
C ASP A 156 -11.03 2.97 18.63
N ARG A 157 -12.18 2.69 19.27
CA ARG A 157 -12.78 1.34 19.28
C ARG A 157 -13.41 0.90 17.96
N ASN A 158 -13.49 1.78 16.97
CA ASN A 158 -14.01 1.45 15.63
C ASN A 158 -12.97 0.85 14.73
N ASN A 159 -11.71 0.91 15.12
CA ASN A 159 -10.64 0.27 14.37
C ASN A 159 -10.92 -1.22 14.17
N HIS A 160 -10.45 -1.74 13.04
CA HIS A 160 -10.61 -3.15 12.71
C HIS A 160 -9.99 -4.05 13.79
N LYS A 161 -10.63 -5.20 14.05
CA LYS A 161 -10.17 -6.17 15.07
C LYS A 161 -8.71 -6.59 14.98
N SER A 162 -8.09 -6.50 13.79
CA SER A 162 -6.66 -6.77 13.60
C SER A 162 -5.75 -5.81 14.37
N ILE A 163 -6.21 -4.57 14.64
CA ILE A 163 -5.49 -3.58 15.45
C ILE A 163 -5.43 -4.04 16.90
N CYS A 164 -6.57 -4.45 17.46
CA CYS A 164 -6.61 -5.01 18.81
C CYS A 164 -5.75 -6.29 18.93
N HIS A 165 -5.90 -7.22 17.99
CA HIS A 165 -5.13 -8.47 18.01
C HIS A 165 -3.62 -8.22 17.87
N GLY A 166 -3.19 -7.36 16.93
CA GLY A 166 -1.77 -7.06 16.72
C GLY A 166 -1.17 -6.25 17.87
N GLY A 167 -1.83 -5.16 18.25
CA GLY A 167 -1.30 -4.21 19.24
C GLY A 167 -1.41 -4.67 20.69
N LEU A 168 -2.49 -5.35 21.06
CA LEU A 168 -2.72 -5.72 22.47
C LEU A 168 -2.39 -7.18 22.75
N VAL A 169 -2.94 -8.10 21.93
CA VAL A 169 -2.79 -9.53 22.21
C VAL A 169 -1.40 -10.04 21.82
N MET A 170 -0.89 -9.63 20.66
CA MET A 170 0.40 -10.11 20.16
C MET A 170 1.58 -9.28 20.67
N SER A 171 1.48 -7.96 20.67
CA SER A 171 2.58 -7.06 21.06
C SER A 171 2.57 -6.67 22.54
N GLY A 172 1.44 -6.85 23.25
CA GLY A 172 1.34 -6.53 24.66
C GLY A 172 1.38 -5.03 24.99
N ALA A 173 1.05 -4.16 24.04
CA ALA A 173 1.04 -2.72 24.25
C ALA A 173 -0.14 -2.28 25.13
N THR A 174 0.04 -1.15 25.82
CA THR A 174 -0.99 -0.53 26.68
C THR A 174 -1.91 0.36 25.86
N PRO A 175 -3.24 0.10 25.80
CA PRO A 175 -4.16 0.87 24.99
C PRO A 175 -4.63 2.14 25.68
N ILE A 176 -4.73 3.23 24.88
CA ILE A 176 -5.53 4.42 25.18
C ILE A 176 -6.60 4.52 24.09
N TYR A 177 -7.86 4.57 24.51
CA TYR A 177 -8.98 4.63 23.59
C TYR A 177 -9.49 6.06 23.42
N LEU A 178 -9.63 6.49 22.18
CA LEU A 178 -10.29 7.73 21.81
C LEU A 178 -11.79 7.51 21.66
N GLU A 179 -12.58 8.44 22.15
CA GLU A 179 -14.02 8.40 22.04
C GLU A 179 -14.50 8.83 20.67
N THR A 180 -15.56 8.18 20.19
CA THR A 180 -16.17 8.48 18.90
C THR A 180 -17.60 8.97 19.06
N ALA A 181 -18.03 9.83 18.16
CA ALA A 181 -19.43 10.24 18.06
C ALA A 181 -20.31 9.03 17.74
N ARG A 182 -21.55 9.07 18.27
CA ARG A 182 -22.61 8.11 17.92
C ARG A 182 -23.91 8.83 17.66
N ASN A 183 -24.63 8.41 16.64
CA ASN A 183 -25.98 8.90 16.41
C ASN A 183 -27.01 8.11 17.27
N PRO A 184 -28.29 8.56 17.34
CA PRO A 184 -29.31 7.88 18.11
C PRO A 184 -29.58 6.43 17.70
N PHE A 185 -29.19 6.04 16.48
CA PHE A 185 -29.35 4.68 15.95
C PHE A 185 -28.14 3.78 16.21
N GLY A 186 -27.10 4.32 16.89
CA GLY A 186 -25.89 3.56 17.22
C GLY A 186 -24.81 3.55 16.13
N SER A 187 -25.03 4.20 14.99
CA SER A 187 -23.97 4.37 13.97
C SER A 187 -22.84 5.21 14.54
N ILE A 188 -21.61 4.82 14.19
CA ILE A 188 -20.41 5.39 14.76
C ILE A 188 -19.89 6.47 13.80
N GLY A 189 -19.64 7.65 14.35
CA GLY A 189 -19.03 8.78 13.64
C GLY A 189 -17.53 8.90 13.87
N GLY A 190 -16.98 10.06 13.59
CA GLY A 190 -15.58 10.38 13.83
C GLY A 190 -15.20 10.44 15.30
N ILE A 191 -13.90 10.42 15.56
CA ILE A 191 -13.33 10.69 16.89
C ILE A 191 -13.74 12.10 17.32
N LEU A 192 -14.13 12.25 18.59
CA LEU A 192 -14.52 13.55 19.14
C LEU A 192 -13.32 14.51 19.19
N ASP A 193 -13.56 15.78 18.87
CA ASP A 193 -12.48 16.76 18.71
C ASP A 193 -11.58 16.91 19.95
N HIS A 194 -12.16 16.89 21.15
CA HIS A 194 -11.40 16.99 22.40
C HIS A 194 -10.44 15.83 22.63
N CYS A 195 -10.68 14.68 22.00
CA CYS A 195 -9.79 13.52 22.08
C CYS A 195 -8.44 13.75 21.37
N PHE A 196 -8.34 14.79 20.55
CA PHE A 196 -7.08 15.21 19.93
C PHE A 196 -6.34 16.30 20.73
N ASP A 197 -6.89 16.74 21.87
CA ASP A 197 -6.23 17.73 22.72
C ASP A 197 -5.06 17.10 23.47
N GLU A 198 -3.90 17.74 23.45
CA GLU A 198 -2.70 17.27 24.13
C GLU A 198 -2.93 17.05 25.61
N SER A 199 -3.60 17.98 26.29
CA SER A 199 -3.90 17.88 27.72
C SER A 199 -4.75 16.64 28.06
N TYR A 200 -5.73 16.35 27.24
CA TYR A 200 -6.57 15.15 27.40
C TYR A 200 -5.78 13.88 27.18
N ILE A 201 -4.99 13.78 26.11
CA ILE A 201 -4.14 12.62 25.85
C ILE A 201 -3.13 12.41 26.97
N ARG A 202 -2.46 13.47 27.46
CA ARG A 202 -1.50 13.35 28.56
C ARG A 202 -2.15 12.93 29.87
N GLN A 203 -3.36 13.36 30.14
CA GLN A 203 -4.14 12.86 31.28
C GLN A 203 -4.33 11.34 31.17
N LEU A 204 -4.81 10.84 30.01
CA LEU A 204 -5.01 9.41 29.80
C LEU A 204 -3.70 8.62 29.88
N VAL A 205 -2.60 9.19 29.40
CA VAL A 205 -1.25 8.60 29.58
C VAL A 205 -0.89 8.49 31.05
N ALA A 206 -1.09 9.57 31.85
CA ALA A 206 -0.78 9.59 33.26
C ALA A 206 -1.59 8.54 34.07
N GLU A 207 -2.83 8.29 33.64
CA GLU A 207 -3.68 7.27 34.26
C GLU A 207 -3.22 5.83 33.97
N LYS A 208 -2.65 5.58 32.79
CA LYS A 208 -2.26 4.23 32.31
C LYS A 208 -0.78 3.92 32.50
N SER A 209 0.08 4.91 32.38
CA SER A 209 1.55 4.79 32.40
C SER A 209 2.15 6.08 32.95
N PRO A 210 2.07 6.29 34.27
CA PRO A 210 2.50 7.55 34.92
C PRO A 210 3.95 7.93 34.61
N GLU A 211 4.81 6.94 34.43
CA GLU A 211 6.23 7.11 34.08
C GLU A 211 6.44 7.77 32.71
N LYS A 212 5.46 7.65 31.82
CA LYS A 212 5.50 8.25 30.47
C LYS A 212 4.77 9.60 30.37
N ALA A 213 4.08 10.02 31.43
CA ALA A 213 3.22 11.23 31.37
C ALA A 213 3.97 12.48 30.93
N ASN A 214 5.24 12.63 31.35
CA ASN A 214 6.11 13.77 31.05
C ASN A 214 7.04 13.52 29.85
N ALA A 215 6.95 12.37 29.19
CA ALA A 215 7.76 12.09 28.01
C ALA A 215 7.41 13.07 26.88
N LYS A 216 8.41 13.46 26.09
CA LYS A 216 8.20 14.32 24.91
C LYS A 216 7.20 13.66 23.95
N ARG A 217 7.34 12.36 23.73
CA ARG A 217 6.50 11.52 22.88
C ARG A 217 6.06 10.29 23.65
N PRO A 218 4.96 10.40 24.42
CA PRO A 218 4.53 9.27 25.26
C PRO A 218 3.90 8.14 24.46
N ILE A 219 3.42 8.44 23.23
CA ILE A 219 2.71 7.48 22.37
C ILE A 219 3.69 6.88 21.37
N ARG A 220 3.89 5.55 21.45
CA ARG A 220 4.67 4.84 20.45
C ARG A 220 3.99 4.82 19.09
N LEU A 221 2.69 4.54 19.08
CA LEU A 221 1.89 4.42 17.86
C LEU A 221 0.47 4.96 18.07
N ALA A 222 0.06 5.91 17.25
CA ALA A 222 -1.35 6.25 17.09
C ALA A 222 -1.91 5.55 15.85
N VAL A 223 -3.08 4.93 15.95
CA VAL A 223 -3.76 4.27 14.83
C VAL A 223 -5.07 4.99 14.52
N ILE A 224 -5.18 5.48 13.30
CA ILE A 224 -6.37 6.16 12.78
C ILE A 224 -6.92 5.36 11.61
N GLN A 225 -8.17 4.95 11.70
CA GLN A 225 -8.86 4.37 10.55
C GLN A 225 -9.22 5.52 9.59
N LEU A 226 -8.41 5.71 8.53
CA LEU A 226 -8.51 6.87 7.64
C LEU A 226 -9.90 7.02 7.02
N GLY A 227 -10.48 5.90 6.58
CA GLY A 227 -11.84 5.85 6.06
C GLY A 227 -12.66 4.77 6.78
N THR A 228 -13.80 5.15 7.35
CA THR A 228 -14.70 4.23 8.05
C THR A 228 -15.77 3.66 7.13
N TYR A 229 -16.46 2.60 7.57
CA TYR A 229 -17.62 2.05 6.86
C TYR A 229 -18.75 3.06 6.67
N ASP A 230 -18.90 3.98 7.64
CA ASP A 230 -19.96 4.99 7.63
C ASP A 230 -19.61 6.21 6.77
N GLY A 231 -18.46 6.18 6.08
CA GLY A 231 -18.02 7.22 5.15
C GLY A 231 -17.30 8.40 5.80
N THR A 232 -16.95 8.33 7.07
CA THR A 232 -16.06 9.32 7.70
C THR A 232 -14.66 9.16 7.12
N ILE A 233 -14.08 10.25 6.61
CA ILE A 233 -12.68 10.32 6.14
C ILE A 233 -11.99 11.43 6.92
N TYR A 234 -10.84 11.10 7.53
CA TYR A 234 -10.06 12.08 8.28
C TYR A 234 -9.15 12.89 7.36
N ASN A 235 -8.97 14.15 7.71
CA ASN A 235 -7.91 14.97 7.15
C ASN A 235 -6.58 14.58 7.82
N ALA A 236 -5.70 13.92 7.06
CA ALA A 236 -4.45 13.38 7.59
C ALA A 236 -3.52 14.48 8.11
N ARG A 237 -3.48 15.66 7.46
CA ARG A 237 -2.68 16.81 7.91
C ARG A 237 -3.16 17.29 9.27
N GLN A 238 -4.46 17.49 9.45
CA GLN A 238 -5.02 17.92 10.74
C GLN A 238 -4.73 16.92 11.87
N VAL A 239 -4.78 15.61 11.59
CA VAL A 239 -4.41 14.60 12.58
C VAL A 239 -2.95 14.74 12.99
N VAL A 240 -2.04 14.85 12.03
CA VAL A 240 -0.61 15.02 12.30
C VAL A 240 -0.34 16.33 13.05
N ASP A 241 -0.97 17.42 12.68
CA ASP A 241 -0.79 18.72 13.35
C ASP A 241 -1.27 18.69 14.82
N LYS A 242 -2.38 17.97 15.09
CA LYS A 242 -2.94 17.89 16.46
C LYS A 242 -2.13 16.96 17.37
N ILE A 243 -1.76 15.75 16.93
CA ILE A 243 -1.19 14.73 17.80
C ILE A 243 0.20 14.22 17.38
N GLY A 244 0.69 14.61 16.22
CA GLY A 244 1.96 14.07 15.69
C GLY A 244 3.17 14.32 16.59
N HIS A 245 3.20 15.43 17.32
CA HIS A 245 4.27 15.77 18.25
C HIS A 245 4.28 14.89 19.52
N LEU A 246 3.19 14.19 19.80
CA LEU A 246 3.05 13.24 20.91
C LEU A 246 3.39 11.80 20.53
N CYS A 247 3.52 11.51 19.23
CA CYS A 247 3.64 10.16 18.70
C CYS A 247 5.00 9.93 18.04
N ASP A 248 5.59 8.74 18.19
CA ASP A 248 6.73 8.33 17.37
C ASP A 248 6.28 8.03 15.94
N TYR A 249 5.15 7.32 15.81
CA TYR A 249 4.52 6.98 14.53
C TYR A 249 3.01 7.23 14.56
N ILE A 250 2.46 7.56 13.39
CA ILE A 250 1.01 7.48 13.14
C ILE A 250 0.78 6.47 12.02
N PHE A 251 -0.10 5.54 12.30
CA PHE A 251 -0.52 4.51 11.36
C PHE A 251 -1.95 4.78 10.88
N PHE A 252 -2.11 4.98 9.59
CA PHE A 252 -3.41 5.15 8.95
C PHE A 252 -3.86 3.82 8.33
N ASP A 253 -4.91 3.21 8.89
CA ASP A 253 -5.60 2.08 8.27
C ASP A 253 -6.49 2.62 7.14
N SER A 254 -6.02 2.48 5.91
CA SER A 254 -6.69 2.93 4.68
C SER A 254 -7.33 1.76 3.92
N ALA A 255 -7.79 0.71 4.65
CA ALA A 255 -8.34 -0.49 4.03
C ALA A 255 -9.55 -0.23 3.12
N TRP A 256 -10.33 0.83 3.36
CA TRP A 256 -11.51 1.22 2.57
C TRP A 256 -11.30 2.43 1.66
N VAL A 257 -10.14 3.02 1.74
CA VAL A 257 -9.70 4.14 0.89
C VAL A 257 -8.36 3.77 0.26
N GLY A 258 -7.50 4.71 -0.10
CA GLY A 258 -6.20 4.42 -0.74
C GLY A 258 -6.11 5.04 -2.13
N TYR A 259 -7.18 5.67 -2.55
CA TYR A 259 -7.30 6.41 -3.81
C TYR A 259 -7.27 7.92 -3.60
N GLU A 260 -7.27 8.39 -2.37
CA GLU A 260 -7.44 9.80 -2.00
C GLU A 260 -6.37 10.69 -2.63
N GLN A 261 -5.13 10.22 -2.74
CA GLN A 261 -4.06 11.01 -3.36
C GLN A 261 -4.25 11.26 -4.86
N PHE A 262 -5.06 10.43 -5.53
CA PHE A 262 -5.33 10.55 -6.97
C PHE A 262 -6.57 11.41 -7.26
N ILE A 263 -7.28 11.86 -6.23
CA ILE A 263 -8.48 12.67 -6.33
C ILE A 263 -8.16 14.09 -5.83
N PRO A 264 -8.18 15.12 -6.69
CA PRO A 264 -7.72 16.47 -6.32
C PRO A 264 -8.38 17.04 -5.07
N MET A 265 -9.69 16.80 -4.87
CA MET A 265 -10.43 17.33 -3.71
C MET A 265 -10.11 16.58 -2.40
N MET A 266 -9.41 15.44 -2.45
CA MET A 266 -9.10 14.61 -1.28
C MET A 266 -7.61 14.64 -0.89
N LYS A 267 -6.81 15.53 -1.46
CA LYS A 267 -5.35 15.58 -1.22
C LYS A 267 -4.99 15.68 0.26
N ASP A 268 -5.72 16.49 1.03
CA ASP A 268 -5.46 16.68 2.46
C ASP A 268 -5.83 15.46 3.31
N CYS A 269 -6.59 14.51 2.74
CA CYS A 269 -6.89 13.25 3.38
C CYS A 269 -5.78 12.21 3.17
N SER A 270 -4.85 12.42 2.21
CA SER A 270 -3.81 11.44 1.93
C SER A 270 -2.61 11.58 2.87
N PRO A 271 -2.34 10.57 3.72
CA PRO A 271 -1.16 10.57 4.58
C PRO A 271 0.16 10.55 3.80
N LEU A 272 0.15 9.96 2.60
CA LEU A 272 1.35 9.80 1.77
C LEU A 272 1.74 11.07 1.01
N LEU A 273 0.82 12.03 0.86
CA LEU A 273 1.11 13.35 0.29
C LEU A 273 1.62 14.36 1.32
N LEU A 274 1.67 14.00 2.61
CA LEU A 274 2.16 14.89 3.64
C LEU A 274 3.63 15.26 3.41
N GLU A 275 3.94 16.54 3.50
CA GLU A 275 5.30 17.04 3.63
C GLU A 275 5.68 16.97 5.12
N LEU A 276 6.71 16.18 5.44
CA LEU A 276 7.10 15.85 6.81
C LEU A 276 8.51 16.34 7.11
N GLY A 277 8.67 16.94 8.28
CA GLY A 277 9.93 17.39 8.83
C GLY A 277 10.46 16.46 9.94
N PRO A 278 11.67 16.73 10.45
CA PRO A 278 12.32 15.87 11.45
C PRO A 278 11.58 15.81 12.80
N ASN A 279 10.63 16.70 13.04
CA ASN A 279 9.79 16.70 14.24
C ASN A 279 8.44 16.00 14.05
N ASP A 280 8.06 15.68 12.82
CA ASP A 280 6.83 14.96 12.53
C ASP A 280 6.98 13.46 12.84
N PRO A 281 5.89 12.74 13.11
CA PRO A 281 5.93 11.28 13.32
C PRO A 281 6.28 10.55 12.03
N GLY A 282 6.82 9.34 12.14
CA GLY A 282 6.83 8.42 11.01
C GLY A 282 5.40 8.06 10.59
N ILE A 283 5.16 7.91 9.31
CA ILE A 283 3.83 7.57 8.78
C ILE A 283 3.85 6.16 8.20
N LEU A 284 2.85 5.38 8.57
CA LEU A 284 2.55 4.07 7.99
C LEU A 284 1.12 4.06 7.46
N VAL A 285 0.93 3.42 6.32
CA VAL A 285 -0.39 3.29 5.70
C VAL A 285 -0.57 1.86 5.24
N THR A 286 -1.71 1.25 5.56
CA THR A 286 -2.11 -0.04 4.99
C THR A 286 -3.31 0.12 4.08
N GLN A 287 -3.30 -0.59 2.96
CA GLN A 287 -4.38 -0.52 1.97
C GLN A 287 -4.81 -1.91 1.55
N SER A 288 -6.13 -2.12 1.39
CA SER A 288 -6.68 -3.32 0.75
C SER A 288 -6.82 -3.07 -0.74
N VAL A 289 -5.86 -3.57 -1.51
CA VAL A 289 -5.87 -3.41 -2.98
C VAL A 289 -7.08 -4.09 -3.61
N HIS A 290 -7.56 -5.19 -2.99
CA HIS A 290 -8.73 -5.95 -3.47
C HIS A 290 -10.09 -5.30 -3.19
N LYS A 291 -10.14 -4.16 -2.46
CA LYS A 291 -11.38 -3.44 -2.20
C LYS A 291 -11.59 -2.32 -3.22
N GLN A 292 -11.04 -1.15 -2.97
CA GLN A 292 -11.28 0.03 -3.81
C GLN A 292 -10.30 0.19 -4.99
N GLN A 293 -9.27 -0.66 -5.08
CA GLN A 293 -8.22 -0.57 -6.09
C GLN A 293 -8.26 -1.74 -7.10
N ALA A 294 -9.38 -2.49 -7.12
CA ALA A 294 -9.69 -3.55 -8.08
C ALA A 294 -8.66 -4.71 -8.17
N GLY A 295 -7.87 -4.95 -7.13
CA GLY A 295 -7.00 -6.12 -7.05
C GLY A 295 -7.75 -7.41 -6.76
N PHE A 296 -7.14 -8.56 -7.03
CA PHE A 296 -7.68 -9.86 -6.60
C PHE A 296 -7.67 -9.98 -5.06
N SER A 297 -8.66 -10.66 -4.51
CA SER A 297 -8.70 -11.00 -3.08
C SER A 297 -7.68 -12.12 -2.80
N GLN A 298 -6.95 -12.04 -1.71
CA GLN A 298 -6.90 -11.02 -0.66
C GLN A 298 -5.55 -10.31 -0.73
N THR A 299 -5.48 -9.18 -1.40
CA THR A 299 -4.24 -8.45 -1.59
C THR A 299 -4.22 -7.15 -0.79
N SER A 300 -3.08 -6.81 -0.22
CA SER A 300 -2.85 -5.57 0.49
C SER A 300 -1.42 -5.08 0.34
N GLN A 301 -1.18 -3.86 0.77
CA GLN A 301 0.15 -3.28 0.81
C GLN A 301 0.33 -2.40 2.06
N ILE A 302 1.59 -2.32 2.50
CA ILE A 302 2.04 -1.43 3.57
C ILE A 302 2.92 -0.38 2.92
N HIS A 303 2.63 0.88 3.15
CA HIS A 303 3.49 2.00 2.77
C HIS A 303 4.14 2.59 4.01
N LYS A 304 5.44 2.84 3.92
CA LYS A 304 6.25 3.46 4.95
C LYS A 304 6.75 4.81 4.45
N LYS A 305 6.56 5.86 5.25
CA LYS A 305 7.05 7.22 4.97
C LYS A 305 7.65 7.80 6.25
N ASP A 306 8.94 7.53 6.45
CA ASP A 306 9.65 7.89 7.68
C ASP A 306 11.13 8.25 7.46
N LYS A 307 11.54 8.43 6.21
CA LYS A 307 12.92 8.81 5.88
C LYS A 307 13.35 10.10 6.58
N HIS A 308 12.41 11.01 6.85
CA HIS A 308 12.64 12.29 7.54
C HIS A 308 13.07 12.14 9.01
N ILE A 309 12.84 10.95 9.62
CA ILE A 309 13.28 10.64 10.99
C ILE A 309 14.40 9.59 11.03
N LYS A 310 14.93 9.21 9.87
CA LYS A 310 16.04 8.24 9.81
C LYS A 310 17.24 8.72 10.64
N GLY A 311 17.76 7.81 11.47
CA GLY A 311 18.86 8.10 12.40
C GLY A 311 18.42 8.68 13.74
N GLN A 312 17.14 8.87 14.00
CA GLN A 312 16.60 9.18 15.34
C GLN A 312 16.30 7.88 16.10
N ASP A 313 16.36 7.92 17.43
CA ASP A 313 16.12 6.75 18.30
C ASP A 313 14.74 6.09 18.11
N ARG A 314 13.77 6.87 17.64
CA ARG A 314 12.40 6.39 17.34
C ARG A 314 12.25 5.70 15.99
N TYR A 315 13.23 5.82 15.10
CA TYR A 315 13.18 5.21 13.77
C TYR A 315 13.26 3.67 13.87
N VAL A 316 12.47 3.00 13.06
CA VAL A 316 12.48 1.53 12.89
C VAL A 316 12.83 1.23 11.44
N ASP A 317 13.82 0.39 11.20
CA ASP A 317 14.27 0.06 9.83
C ASP A 317 13.28 -0.87 9.11
#